data_18d1de437851fe22cf9300963aaa2bf6
#
_entry.id   18d1de437851fe22cf9300963aaa2bf6
#
_cell.length_a   1.000
_cell.length_b   1.000
_cell.length_c   1.000
_cell.angle_alpha   90.00
_cell.angle_beta   90.00
_cell.angle_gamma   90.00
#
_symmetry.space_group_name_H-M   'P 1'
#
loop_
_entity.id
_entity.type
_entity.pdbx_description
1 polymer ?
#
loop_
_entity_poly.entity_id
_entity_poly.type
_entity_poly.pdbx_seq_one_letter_code
_entity_poly.pdbx_strand_id
1 'polypeptide(L)'
;MIGSLRGKLIEKRPNQLLVDVNGVGYQVQIPLSTFASLAALHAETNLLIHTHVREDQITLYGFVTAREKQCFELLISASGVGPSLALKILSGMSIEELVPAIRKSDLAQLVRIPGVGRKTAERIVVELRDKLVVIDVPQAGKPSTRSQLEDDVASALMNLGYDTKSVEHAVEKSRASSGNDFEKLLRSSLQILGSSAMQKSARAGRDE
;
A
#
# COMPACT_ATOMS: atom_id res chain seq x y z
N MET A 1 -3.76 6.84 17.43
CA MET A 1 -3.33 5.80 16.47
C MET A 1 -1.81 5.78 16.42
N ILE A 2 -1.18 4.60 16.50
CA ILE A 2 0.27 4.43 16.47
C ILE A 2 0.65 4.09 15.02
N GLY A 3 1.48 4.92 14.38
CA GLY A 3 1.87 4.77 12.96
C GLY A 3 3.26 4.14 12.77
N SER A 4 4.15 4.31 13.74
CA SER A 4 5.49 3.71 13.74
C SER A 4 6.00 3.53 15.16
N LEU A 5 6.94 2.60 15.35
CA LEU A 5 7.66 2.37 16.59
C LEU A 5 9.16 2.28 16.30
N ARG A 6 9.95 3.06 17.01
CA ARG A 6 11.41 2.93 17.02
C ARG A 6 11.87 2.66 18.45
N GLY A 7 12.59 1.57 18.63
CA GLY A 7 13.02 1.16 19.95
C GLY A 7 13.87 -0.10 19.94
N LYS A 8 14.11 -0.66 21.12
CA LYS A 8 14.96 -1.82 21.33
C LYS A 8 14.13 -3.10 21.31
N LEU A 9 14.55 -4.09 20.52
CA LEU A 9 13.89 -5.39 20.43
C LEU A 9 14.17 -6.23 21.68
N ILE A 10 13.17 -6.43 22.54
CA ILE A 10 13.30 -7.17 23.81
C ILE A 10 12.96 -8.65 23.63
N GLU A 11 11.88 -8.95 22.89
CA GLU A 11 11.52 -10.31 22.52
C GLU A 11 11.30 -10.43 21.02
N LYS A 12 11.74 -11.56 20.45
CA LYS A 12 11.59 -11.88 19.04
C LYS A 12 11.04 -13.30 18.88
N ARG A 13 9.76 -13.40 18.53
CA ARG A 13 9.07 -14.66 18.21
C ARG A 13 8.59 -14.61 16.76
N PRO A 14 8.36 -15.74 16.09
CA PRO A 14 8.00 -15.78 14.66
C PRO A 14 6.79 -14.92 14.26
N ASN A 15 5.84 -14.75 15.18
CA ASN A 15 4.59 -14.01 14.93
C ASN A 15 4.42 -12.77 15.81
N GLN A 16 5.38 -12.47 16.71
CA GLN A 16 5.22 -11.44 17.72
C GLN A 16 6.57 -10.89 18.19
N LEU A 17 6.60 -9.59 18.42
CA LEU A 17 7.72 -8.88 19.01
C LEU A 17 7.30 -8.16 20.28
N LEU A 18 8.28 -7.94 21.17
CA LEU A 18 8.20 -6.93 22.23
C LEU A 18 9.27 -5.87 21.95
N VAL A 19 8.84 -4.65 21.75
CA VAL A 19 9.71 -3.50 21.47
C VAL A 19 9.64 -2.52 22.63
N ASP A 20 10.78 -2.26 23.26
CA ASP A 20 10.91 -1.24 24.31
C ASP A 20 11.15 0.14 23.65
N VAL A 21 10.27 1.06 23.97
CA VAL A 21 10.38 2.46 23.57
C VAL A 21 10.41 3.30 24.85
N ASN A 22 11.60 3.65 25.28
CA ASN A 22 11.85 4.47 26.50
C ASN A 22 11.14 3.90 27.77
N GLY A 23 11.23 2.59 28.00
CA GLY A 23 10.65 1.93 29.17
C GLY A 23 9.21 1.48 29.01
N VAL A 24 8.58 1.72 27.85
CA VAL A 24 7.26 1.19 27.52
C VAL A 24 7.40 0.04 26.53
N GLY A 25 6.96 -1.18 26.94
CA GLY A 25 6.99 -2.37 26.11
C GLY A 25 5.76 -2.46 25.20
N TYR A 26 5.98 -2.37 23.88
CA TYR A 26 4.93 -2.56 22.88
C TYR A 26 4.95 -3.97 22.33
N GLN A 27 3.84 -4.69 22.49
CA GLN A 27 3.63 -5.99 21.86
C GLN A 27 3.11 -5.80 20.43
N VAL A 28 3.83 -6.34 19.44
CA VAL A 28 3.55 -6.12 18.02
C VAL A 28 3.42 -7.47 17.32
N GLN A 29 2.31 -7.70 16.62
CA GLN A 29 2.12 -8.86 15.75
C GLN A 29 2.81 -8.60 14.41
N ILE A 30 3.52 -9.59 13.89
CA ILE A 30 4.30 -9.46 12.66
C ILE A 30 4.11 -10.64 11.71
N PRO A 31 4.27 -10.46 10.38
CA PRO A 31 4.40 -11.59 9.46
C PRO A 31 5.80 -12.22 9.55
N LEU A 32 5.92 -13.44 9.04
CA LEU A 32 7.18 -14.18 9.04
C LEU A 32 8.28 -13.50 8.19
N SER A 33 7.89 -12.79 7.14
CA SER A 33 8.80 -11.97 6.32
C SER A 33 9.49 -10.88 7.13
N THR A 34 8.72 -10.13 7.94
CA THR A 34 9.24 -9.14 8.89
C THR A 34 10.15 -9.81 9.94
N PHE A 35 9.75 -10.96 10.51
CA PHE A 35 10.58 -11.71 11.46
C PHE A 35 11.95 -12.06 10.88
N ALA A 36 11.99 -12.53 9.63
CA ALA A 36 13.23 -12.92 8.96
C ALA A 36 14.18 -11.76 8.69
N SER A 37 13.63 -10.56 8.43
CA SER A 37 14.41 -9.35 8.09
C SER A 37 14.88 -8.55 9.31
N LEU A 38 14.35 -8.82 10.50
CA LEU A 38 14.74 -8.10 11.71
C LEU A 38 16.08 -8.55 12.26
N ALA A 39 16.83 -7.58 12.83
CA ALA A 39 18.08 -7.80 13.51
C ALA A 39 17.97 -8.71 14.76
N ALA A 40 19.08 -8.97 15.43
CA ALA A 40 19.15 -9.77 16.65
C ALA A 40 18.43 -9.08 17.82
N LEU A 41 18.18 -9.86 18.89
CA LEU A 41 17.68 -9.35 20.17
C LEU A 41 18.55 -8.21 20.68
N HIS A 42 17.93 -7.25 21.31
CA HIS A 42 18.52 -6.03 21.88
C HIS A 42 19.04 -5.01 20.86
N ALA A 43 18.93 -5.27 19.56
CA ALA A 43 19.20 -4.27 18.53
C ALA A 43 18.07 -3.22 18.43
N GLU A 44 18.44 -2.03 17.97
CA GLU A 44 17.44 -1.02 17.57
C GLU A 44 16.64 -1.50 16.37
N THR A 45 15.33 -1.32 16.42
CA THR A 45 14.43 -1.64 15.32
C THR A 45 13.50 -0.47 15.03
N ASN A 46 13.10 -0.36 13.77
CA ASN A 46 12.08 0.59 13.32
C ASN A 46 11.00 -0.17 12.57
N LEU A 47 9.76 -0.05 13.03
CA LEU A 47 8.60 -0.72 12.46
C LEU A 47 7.54 0.30 12.04
N LEU A 48 6.97 0.10 10.87
CA LEU A 48 5.74 0.75 10.47
C LEU A 48 4.58 -0.01 11.08
N ILE A 49 3.65 0.70 11.72
CA ILE A 49 2.58 0.10 12.51
C ILE A 49 1.22 0.36 11.86
N HIS A 50 0.42 -0.69 11.80
CA HIS A 50 -1.02 -0.61 11.65
C HIS A 50 -1.68 -0.83 13.00
N THR A 51 -2.44 0.15 13.50
CA THR A 51 -3.17 0.04 14.77
C THR A 51 -4.59 -0.45 14.49
N HIS A 52 -4.92 -1.63 14.99
CA HIS A 52 -6.26 -2.20 14.91
C HIS A 52 -6.97 -2.05 16.25
N VAL A 53 -8.06 -1.29 16.26
CA VAL A 53 -8.84 -1.00 17.46
C VAL A 53 -10.14 -1.78 17.42
N ARG A 54 -10.45 -2.48 18.50
CA ARG A 54 -11.75 -3.10 18.77
C ARG A 54 -12.27 -2.60 20.11
N GLU A 55 -13.48 -2.95 20.46
CA GLU A 55 -14.12 -2.52 21.71
C GLU A 55 -13.34 -2.98 22.95
N ASP A 56 -12.72 -4.15 22.87
CA ASP A 56 -12.05 -4.84 23.98
C ASP A 56 -10.52 -4.80 23.93
N GLN A 57 -9.93 -4.40 22.77
CA GLN A 57 -8.47 -4.47 22.63
C GLN A 57 -7.91 -3.53 21.54
N ILE A 58 -6.65 -3.14 21.74
CA ILE A 58 -5.83 -2.47 20.74
C ILE A 58 -4.71 -3.44 20.34
N THR A 59 -4.65 -3.80 19.06
CA THR A 59 -3.61 -4.68 18.53
C THR A 59 -2.73 -3.92 17.54
N LEU A 60 -1.41 -4.04 17.70
CA LEU A 60 -0.43 -3.45 16.81
C LEU A 60 0.08 -4.50 15.83
N TYR A 61 0.09 -4.18 14.55
CA TYR A 61 0.65 -4.97 13.47
C TYR A 61 1.85 -4.24 12.89
N GLY A 62 3.03 -4.88 12.87
CA GLY A 62 4.29 -4.25 12.51
C GLY A 62 4.91 -4.82 11.24
N PHE A 63 5.51 -3.92 10.45
CA PHE A 63 6.12 -4.23 9.17
C PHE A 63 7.43 -3.46 9.03
N VAL A 64 8.41 -4.07 8.34
CA VAL A 64 9.69 -3.40 8.06
C VAL A 64 9.56 -2.47 6.85
N THR A 65 8.70 -2.81 5.88
CA THR A 65 8.54 -2.05 4.65
C THR A 65 7.15 -1.42 4.52
N ALA A 66 7.07 -0.25 3.87
CA ALA A 66 5.79 0.40 3.55
C ALA A 66 4.91 -0.48 2.65
N ARG A 67 5.53 -1.24 1.74
CA ARG A 67 4.82 -2.17 0.84
C ARG A 67 4.13 -3.30 1.61
N GLU A 68 4.80 -3.89 2.61
CA GLU A 68 4.16 -4.92 3.44
C GLU A 68 2.96 -4.35 4.20
N LYS A 69 3.13 -3.15 4.80
CA LYS A 69 2.04 -2.48 5.50
C LYS A 69 0.86 -2.18 4.57
N GLN A 70 1.11 -1.60 3.39
CA GLN A 70 0.07 -1.33 2.39
C GLN A 70 -0.64 -2.60 1.93
N CYS A 71 0.12 -3.67 1.66
CA CYS A 71 -0.44 -4.96 1.27
C CYS A 71 -1.34 -5.53 2.38
N PHE A 72 -0.89 -5.47 3.64
CA PHE A 72 -1.70 -5.85 4.80
C PHE A 72 -3.00 -5.06 4.88
N GLU A 73 -2.93 -3.73 4.75
CA GLU A 73 -4.09 -2.82 4.81
C GLU A 73 -5.09 -3.09 3.67
N LEU A 74 -4.61 -3.39 2.47
CA LEU A 74 -5.46 -3.84 1.38
C LEU A 74 -6.10 -5.20 1.67
N LEU A 75 -5.34 -6.17 2.16
CA LEU A 75 -5.87 -7.49 2.50
C LEU A 75 -7.01 -7.41 3.52
N ILE A 76 -6.86 -6.63 4.59
CA ILE A 76 -7.90 -6.46 5.62
C ILE A 76 -9.11 -5.65 5.15
N SER A 77 -9.00 -4.94 4.02
CA SER A 77 -10.15 -4.26 3.40
C SER A 77 -11.05 -5.21 2.62
N ALA A 78 -10.60 -6.44 2.35
CA ALA A 78 -11.39 -7.44 1.65
C ALA A 78 -12.34 -8.18 2.61
N SER A 79 -13.58 -8.40 2.16
CA SER A 79 -14.62 -9.07 2.95
C SER A 79 -14.21 -10.49 3.35
N GLY A 80 -14.21 -10.74 4.66
CA GLY A 80 -13.82 -12.05 5.23
C GLY A 80 -12.33 -12.25 5.43
N VAL A 81 -11.51 -11.20 5.24
CA VAL A 81 -10.08 -11.21 5.57
C VAL A 81 -9.85 -10.33 6.79
N GLY A 82 -9.70 -10.97 7.95
CA GLY A 82 -9.30 -10.28 9.17
C GLY A 82 -7.77 -10.15 9.30
N PRO A 83 -7.28 -9.33 10.26
CA PRO A 83 -5.86 -9.09 10.44
C PRO A 83 -5.03 -10.37 10.63
N SER A 84 -5.54 -11.34 11.38
CA SER A 84 -4.85 -12.63 11.59
C SER A 84 -4.68 -13.42 10.28
N LEU A 85 -5.68 -13.40 9.39
CA LEU A 85 -5.59 -14.08 8.10
C LEU A 85 -4.65 -13.31 7.16
N ALA A 86 -4.69 -11.98 7.16
CA ALA A 86 -3.78 -11.14 6.38
C ALA A 86 -2.31 -11.41 6.75
N LEU A 87 -1.98 -11.54 8.06
CA LEU A 87 -0.63 -11.93 8.48
C LEU A 87 -0.24 -13.33 7.98
N LYS A 88 -1.16 -14.30 8.00
CA LYS A 88 -0.90 -15.64 7.46
C LYS A 88 -0.63 -15.61 5.95
N ILE A 89 -1.38 -14.78 5.21
CA ILE A 89 -1.17 -14.59 3.77
C ILE A 89 0.25 -14.03 3.52
N LEU A 90 0.64 -12.94 4.20
CA LEU A 90 1.97 -12.34 4.07
C LEU A 90 3.10 -13.22 4.61
N SER A 91 2.80 -14.17 5.48
CA SER A 91 3.77 -15.15 5.97
C SER A 91 3.94 -16.35 5.04
N GLY A 92 2.90 -16.68 4.28
CA GLY A 92 2.86 -17.83 3.38
C GLY A 92 3.26 -17.53 1.93
N MET A 93 3.26 -16.26 1.54
CA MET A 93 3.57 -15.83 0.18
C MET A 93 4.22 -14.46 0.19
N SER A 94 5.29 -14.27 -0.59
CA SER A 94 5.92 -12.96 -0.77
C SER A 94 5.00 -12.00 -1.53
N ILE A 95 5.21 -10.69 -1.39
CA ILE A 95 4.42 -9.70 -2.13
C ILE A 95 4.63 -9.86 -3.64
N GLU A 96 5.85 -10.24 -4.05
CA GLU A 96 6.25 -10.49 -5.43
C GLU A 96 5.49 -11.66 -6.07
N GLU A 97 5.02 -12.60 -5.26
CA GLU A 97 4.20 -13.74 -5.69
C GLU A 97 2.70 -13.44 -5.52
N LEU A 98 2.32 -12.81 -4.41
CA LEU A 98 0.93 -12.53 -4.05
C LEU A 98 0.25 -11.57 -5.04
N VAL A 99 0.91 -10.46 -5.38
CA VAL A 99 0.34 -9.45 -6.28
C VAL A 99 0.09 -10.01 -7.68
N PRO A 100 1.04 -10.71 -8.34
CA PRO A 100 0.77 -11.38 -9.60
C PRO A 100 -0.30 -12.48 -9.52
N ALA A 101 -0.35 -13.25 -8.43
CA ALA A 101 -1.35 -14.29 -8.24
C ALA A 101 -2.77 -13.71 -8.21
N ILE A 102 -2.97 -12.60 -7.48
CA ILE A 102 -4.27 -11.89 -7.42
C ILE A 102 -4.61 -11.29 -8.80
N ARG A 103 -3.66 -10.62 -9.45
CA ARG A 103 -3.88 -10.00 -10.78
C ARG A 103 -4.25 -11.02 -11.86
N LYS A 104 -3.61 -12.19 -11.85
CA LYS A 104 -3.87 -13.29 -12.78
C LYS A 104 -5.06 -14.16 -12.38
N SER A 105 -5.70 -13.87 -11.24
CA SER A 105 -6.80 -14.68 -10.66
C SER A 105 -6.38 -16.12 -10.38
N ASP A 106 -5.12 -16.33 -9.96
CA ASP A 106 -4.61 -17.66 -9.64
C ASP A 106 -5.11 -18.14 -8.27
N LEU A 107 -6.33 -18.63 -8.25
CA LEU A 107 -6.96 -19.14 -7.03
C LEU A 107 -6.22 -20.35 -6.46
N ALA A 108 -5.56 -21.16 -7.31
CA ALA A 108 -4.86 -22.35 -6.87
C ALA A 108 -3.66 -22.02 -5.98
N GLN A 109 -2.94 -20.94 -6.28
CA GLN A 109 -1.87 -20.45 -5.40
C GLN A 109 -2.40 -19.90 -4.08
N LEU A 110 -3.47 -19.10 -4.10
CA LEU A 110 -4.04 -18.49 -2.90
C LEU A 110 -4.60 -19.52 -1.92
N VAL A 111 -5.24 -20.58 -2.42
CA VAL A 111 -5.82 -21.64 -1.58
C VAL A 111 -4.75 -22.50 -0.88
N ARG A 112 -3.50 -22.47 -1.32
CA ARG A 112 -2.38 -23.15 -0.61
C ARG A 112 -2.07 -22.50 0.74
N ILE A 113 -2.48 -21.27 0.95
CA ILE A 113 -2.22 -20.54 2.19
C ILE A 113 -3.17 -21.06 3.28
N PRO A 114 -2.65 -21.51 4.45
CA PRO A 114 -3.47 -22.02 5.53
C PRO A 114 -4.50 -20.98 6.02
N GLY A 115 -5.79 -21.35 5.93
CA GLY A 115 -6.90 -20.47 6.31
C GLY A 115 -7.52 -19.69 5.13
N VAL A 116 -6.97 -19.79 3.93
CA VAL A 116 -7.57 -19.25 2.72
C VAL A 116 -8.33 -20.37 2.00
N GLY A 117 -9.66 -20.37 2.13
CA GLY A 117 -10.54 -21.25 1.34
C GLY A 117 -10.85 -20.64 -0.02
N ARG A 118 -11.44 -21.46 -0.92
CA ARG A 118 -11.81 -21.04 -2.28
C ARG A 118 -12.65 -19.76 -2.30
N LYS A 119 -13.69 -19.66 -1.46
CA LYS A 119 -14.55 -18.45 -1.37
C LYS A 119 -13.78 -17.21 -0.94
N THR A 120 -12.84 -17.36 0.00
CA THR A 120 -11.99 -16.25 0.45
C THR A 120 -11.02 -15.83 -0.67
N ALA A 121 -10.41 -16.78 -1.37
CA ALA A 121 -9.53 -16.49 -2.51
C ALA A 121 -10.27 -15.75 -3.64
N GLU A 122 -11.50 -16.19 -3.99
CA GLU A 122 -12.34 -15.52 -4.98
C GLU A 122 -12.66 -14.07 -4.57
N ARG A 123 -13.00 -13.82 -3.30
CA ARG A 123 -13.24 -12.47 -2.79
C ARG A 123 -12.00 -11.59 -2.84
N ILE A 124 -10.85 -12.11 -2.38
CA ILE A 124 -9.56 -11.40 -2.45
C ILE A 124 -9.28 -10.96 -3.89
N VAL A 125 -9.46 -11.86 -4.87
CA VAL A 125 -9.23 -11.53 -6.28
C VAL A 125 -10.20 -10.45 -6.77
N VAL A 126 -11.50 -10.61 -6.53
CA VAL A 126 -12.51 -9.65 -7.02
C VAL A 126 -12.32 -8.27 -6.39
N GLU A 127 -12.07 -8.20 -5.08
CA GLU A 127 -12.04 -6.94 -4.36
C GLU A 127 -10.68 -6.22 -4.44
N LEU A 128 -9.57 -6.94 -4.66
CA LEU A 128 -8.22 -6.37 -4.59
C LEU A 128 -7.51 -6.28 -5.93
N ARG A 129 -7.93 -6.99 -6.97
CA ARG A 129 -7.24 -7.02 -8.27
C ARG A 129 -6.94 -5.62 -8.82
N ASP A 130 -7.93 -4.73 -8.76
CA ASP A 130 -7.80 -3.37 -9.31
C ASP A 130 -7.14 -2.40 -8.31
N LYS A 131 -7.23 -2.67 -7.00
CA LYS A 131 -6.61 -1.86 -5.95
C LYS A 131 -5.10 -2.09 -5.82
N LEU A 132 -4.63 -3.28 -6.16
CA LEU A 132 -3.20 -3.66 -6.09
C LEU A 132 -2.33 -2.98 -7.16
N VAL A 133 -2.91 -2.18 -8.06
CA VAL A 133 -2.14 -1.33 -8.99
C VAL A 133 -1.27 -0.32 -8.24
N VAL A 134 -1.69 0.09 -7.04
CA VAL A 134 -0.97 1.04 -6.18
C VAL A 134 0.26 0.41 -5.49
N ILE A 135 0.27 -0.92 -5.32
CA ILE A 135 1.47 -1.62 -4.84
C ILE A 135 2.36 -1.87 -6.06
N ASP A 136 3.23 -0.89 -6.34
CA ASP A 136 4.21 -1.01 -7.42
C ASP A 136 5.17 -2.16 -7.11
N VAL A 137 4.92 -3.30 -7.76
CA VAL A 137 5.92 -4.37 -7.82
C VAL A 137 6.96 -3.87 -8.80
N PRO A 138 8.21 -3.61 -8.40
CA PRO A 138 9.26 -3.35 -9.36
C PRO A 138 9.29 -4.53 -10.33
N GLN A 139 8.74 -4.36 -11.52
CA GLN A 139 8.98 -5.31 -12.58
C GLN A 139 10.48 -5.21 -12.88
N ALA A 140 11.22 -6.22 -12.45
CA ALA A 140 12.59 -6.36 -12.90
C ALA A 140 12.56 -6.34 -14.44
N GLY A 141 12.91 -5.18 -15.04
CA GLY A 141 13.06 -5.09 -16.48
C GLY A 141 12.28 -4.03 -17.25
N LYS A 142 11.48 -3.16 -16.61
CA LYS A 142 11.03 -1.95 -17.31
C LYS A 142 11.58 -0.71 -16.63
N PRO A 143 12.49 0.06 -17.26
CA PRO A 143 12.80 1.39 -16.79
C PRO A 143 11.48 2.18 -16.83
N SER A 144 11.02 2.68 -15.68
CA SER A 144 9.96 3.67 -15.65
C SER A 144 10.50 4.90 -16.39
N THR A 145 9.91 5.26 -17.52
CA THR A 145 10.25 6.46 -18.29
C THR A 145 9.81 7.74 -17.56
N ARG A 146 9.16 7.60 -16.41
CA ARG A 146 8.74 8.71 -15.55
C ARG A 146 9.78 8.94 -14.45
N SER A 147 10.06 10.20 -14.16
CA SER A 147 10.88 10.58 -13.03
C SER A 147 10.07 10.35 -11.74
N GLN A 148 10.76 10.06 -10.63
CA GLN A 148 10.13 9.89 -9.31
C GLN A 148 9.23 11.08 -8.94
N LEU A 149 9.62 12.28 -9.37
CA LEU A 149 8.89 13.51 -9.20
C LEU A 149 7.54 13.53 -9.95
N GLU A 150 7.47 12.95 -11.15
CA GLU A 150 6.22 12.81 -11.91
C GLU A 150 5.25 11.84 -11.24
N ASP A 151 5.77 10.75 -10.68
CA ASP A 151 4.98 9.76 -9.94
C ASP A 151 4.42 10.36 -8.64
N ASP A 152 5.21 11.17 -7.93
CA ASP A 152 4.79 11.87 -6.72
C ASP A 152 3.69 12.89 -7.01
N VAL A 153 3.81 13.67 -8.10
CA VAL A 153 2.79 14.62 -8.54
C VAL A 153 1.51 13.90 -8.97
N ALA A 154 1.63 12.82 -9.74
CA ALA A 154 0.47 12.02 -10.14
C ALA A 154 -0.27 11.44 -8.93
N SER A 155 0.46 10.93 -7.95
CA SER A 155 -0.10 10.42 -6.69
C SER A 155 -0.83 11.52 -5.92
N ALA A 156 -0.25 12.72 -5.81
CA ALA A 156 -0.89 13.85 -5.15
C ALA A 156 -2.21 14.26 -5.82
N LEU A 157 -2.24 14.29 -7.16
CA LEU A 157 -3.45 14.64 -7.92
C LEU A 157 -4.55 13.58 -7.81
N MET A 158 -4.19 12.29 -7.80
CA MET A 158 -5.13 11.19 -7.55
C MET A 158 -5.72 11.26 -6.14
N ASN A 159 -4.92 11.60 -5.14
CA ASN A 159 -5.39 11.80 -3.76
C ASN A 159 -6.34 13.01 -3.63
N LEU A 160 -6.24 14.00 -4.53
CA LEU A 160 -7.20 15.12 -4.63
C LEU A 160 -8.49 14.73 -5.36
N GLY A 161 -8.63 13.48 -5.84
CA GLY A 161 -9.86 12.95 -6.43
C GLY A 161 -9.93 13.04 -7.95
N TYR A 162 -8.83 13.40 -8.64
CA TYR A 162 -8.81 13.38 -10.10
C TYR A 162 -8.63 11.96 -10.64
N ASP A 163 -9.26 11.66 -11.79
CA ASP A 163 -9.15 10.34 -12.41
C ASP A 163 -7.76 10.11 -13.04
N THR A 164 -7.31 8.87 -13.03
CA THR A 164 -5.97 8.45 -13.43
C THR A 164 -5.61 8.90 -14.86
N LYS A 165 -6.53 8.80 -15.83
CA LYS A 165 -6.27 9.17 -17.23
C LYS A 165 -6.06 10.66 -17.39
N SER A 166 -6.87 11.48 -16.74
CA SER A 166 -6.75 12.94 -16.74
C SER A 166 -5.45 13.39 -16.08
N VAL A 167 -5.08 12.76 -14.96
CA VAL A 167 -3.82 13.01 -14.23
C VAL A 167 -2.62 12.68 -15.11
N GLU A 168 -2.58 11.51 -15.73
CA GLU A 168 -1.48 11.09 -16.61
C GLU A 168 -1.27 12.08 -17.76
N HIS A 169 -2.35 12.48 -18.41
CA HIS A 169 -2.30 13.46 -19.51
C HIS A 169 -1.82 14.85 -19.04
N ALA A 170 -2.30 15.30 -17.86
CA ALA A 170 -1.92 16.60 -17.32
C ALA A 170 -0.44 16.64 -16.90
N VAL A 171 0.08 15.59 -16.24
CA VAL A 171 1.49 15.49 -15.83
C VAL A 171 2.40 15.43 -17.04
N GLU A 172 2.09 14.60 -18.04
CA GLU A 172 2.86 14.50 -19.28
C GLU A 172 2.96 15.84 -20.03
N LYS A 173 1.85 16.56 -20.13
CA LYS A 173 1.80 17.86 -20.80
C LYS A 173 2.53 18.96 -20.03
N SER A 174 2.54 18.90 -18.69
CA SER A 174 3.21 19.87 -17.83
C SER A 174 4.71 19.66 -17.73
N ARG A 175 5.21 18.46 -18.06
CA ARG A 175 6.62 18.07 -17.98
C ARG A 175 7.54 19.04 -18.75
N ALA A 176 7.17 19.43 -19.96
CA ALA A 176 7.98 20.28 -20.82
C ALA A 176 8.20 21.70 -20.26
N SER A 177 7.27 22.20 -19.42
CA SER A 177 7.27 23.56 -18.89
C SER A 177 7.76 23.70 -17.44
N SER A 178 7.87 22.58 -16.70
CA SER A 178 8.04 22.64 -15.24
C SER A 178 9.44 22.23 -14.74
N GLY A 179 10.29 21.66 -15.60
CA GLY A 179 11.63 21.17 -15.20
C GLY A 179 11.55 20.13 -14.08
N ASN A 180 12.52 20.14 -13.18
CA ASN A 180 12.62 19.18 -12.05
C ASN A 180 12.09 19.78 -10.72
N ASP A 181 11.02 20.57 -10.77
CA ASP A 181 10.42 21.28 -9.65
C ASP A 181 9.00 20.75 -9.38
N PHE A 182 8.81 20.11 -8.22
CA PHE A 182 7.54 19.50 -7.79
C PHE A 182 6.38 20.51 -7.78
N GLU A 183 6.62 21.69 -7.19
CA GLU A 183 5.56 22.69 -7.02
C GLU A 183 5.09 23.24 -8.36
N LYS A 184 6.03 23.51 -9.27
CA LYS A 184 5.72 23.99 -10.63
C LYS A 184 4.98 22.92 -11.43
N LEU A 185 5.43 21.66 -11.36
CA LEU A 185 4.80 20.56 -12.06
C LEU A 185 3.38 20.31 -11.54
N LEU A 186 3.18 20.30 -10.22
CA LEU A 186 1.87 20.16 -9.60
C LEU A 186 0.92 21.29 -9.99
N ARG A 187 1.39 22.55 -9.92
CA ARG A 187 0.59 23.74 -10.24
C ARG A 187 0.18 23.76 -11.72
N SER A 188 1.10 23.45 -12.63
CA SER A 188 0.82 23.39 -14.06
C SER A 188 -0.18 22.27 -14.40
N SER A 189 -0.04 21.12 -13.76
CA SER A 189 -0.97 19.99 -13.94
C SER A 189 -2.38 20.32 -13.42
N LEU A 190 -2.50 21.00 -12.27
CA LEU A 190 -3.78 21.48 -11.74
C LEU A 190 -4.46 22.49 -12.68
N GLN A 191 -3.69 23.40 -13.32
CA GLN A 191 -4.25 24.34 -14.30
C GLN A 191 -4.84 23.62 -15.51
N ILE A 192 -4.17 22.57 -16.03
CA ILE A 192 -4.65 21.78 -17.15
C ILE A 192 -5.93 21.03 -16.76
N LEU A 193 -5.97 20.42 -15.57
CA LEU A 193 -7.13 19.71 -15.08
C LEU A 193 -8.33 20.63 -14.85
N GLY A 194 -8.10 21.82 -14.28
CA GLY A 194 -9.14 22.84 -14.07
C GLY A 194 -9.74 23.36 -15.38
N SER A 195 -8.91 23.62 -16.40
CA SER A 195 -9.38 24.06 -17.72
C SER A 195 -10.19 22.97 -18.44
N SER A 196 -9.80 21.70 -18.28
CA SER A 196 -10.52 20.55 -18.87
C SER A 196 -11.90 20.32 -18.21
N ALA A 197 -12.02 20.57 -16.91
CA ALA A 197 -13.28 20.49 -16.18
C ALA A 197 -14.28 21.59 -16.62
N MET A 198 -13.80 22.83 -16.82
CA MET A 198 -14.63 23.93 -17.34
C MET A 198 -15.14 23.67 -18.76
N GLN A 199 -14.32 23.07 -19.64
CA GLN A 199 -14.75 22.72 -21.00
C GLN A 199 -15.79 21.62 -21.05
N LYS A 200 -15.74 20.64 -20.14
CA LYS A 200 -16.76 19.59 -20.02
C LYS A 200 -18.11 20.16 -19.55
N SER A 201 -18.08 21.06 -18.56
CA SER A 201 -19.29 21.71 -18.06
C SER A 201 -19.96 22.63 -19.11
N ALA A 202 -19.16 23.35 -19.91
CA ALA A 202 -19.66 24.22 -20.98
C ALA A 202 -20.25 23.48 -22.20
N ARG A 203 -19.86 22.20 -22.42
CA ARG A 203 -20.46 21.34 -23.44
C ARG A 203 -21.77 20.70 -23.00
N ALA A 204 -21.87 20.31 -21.73
CA ALA A 204 -23.10 19.72 -21.18
C ALA A 204 -24.29 20.71 -21.08
N GLY A 205 -24.01 22.03 -21.05
CA GLY A 205 -25.05 23.06 -21.01
C GLY A 205 -25.47 23.62 -22.39
N ARG A 206 -25.04 23.01 -23.51
CA ARG A 206 -25.46 23.39 -24.88
C ARG A 206 -26.38 22.37 -25.53
N ASP A 207 -26.60 21.22 -24.91
CA ASP A 207 -27.46 20.15 -25.41
C ASP A 207 -28.80 20.07 -24.63
N GLU A 208 -29.16 21.11 -23.85
CA GLU A 208 -30.48 21.40 -23.32
C GLU A 208 -31.02 22.66 -24.03
#